data_a5c6c680bee657c8f3510ef89c92d268
#
_entry.id   a5c6c680bee657c8f3510ef89c92d268
#
_cell.length_a   1.000
_cell.length_b   1.000
_cell.length_c   1.000
_cell.angle_alpha   90.00
_cell.angle_beta   90.00
_cell.angle_gamma   90.00
#
_symmetry.space_group_name_H-M   'P 1'
#
loop_
_entity.id
_entity.type
_entity.pdbx_description
1 polymer ?
#
loop_
_entity_poly.entity_id
_entity_poly.type
_entity_poly.pdbx_seq_one_letter_code
_entity_poly.pdbx_strand_id
1 'polypeptide(L)'
;MKNTIKALFLALAMLPPLAMAYPKADTFEQAKTKIGDDGLVVVFVYADGWDKHSKKTVDRMMKDADVSKALKNDVVMTLALPNTWSEKQDARLKEQFGKLRVPTPDSIPGINVYTKEGRVLASLRIPFKERKKPALLAKRIADLKKAHARQSKLMAQAEQASGPEKARLLGEAAFVNGVSRPDNVQKMIQQADPDDKSGMVQVVSLNLPHYAIGTADTKDWQKSLADVKTLMKNPLFNKEQQQQLCCIAIGLLRRHGGAQHKEEMKKMIARLREIDPDSILGQSAIDAERMWIRDLNLVEGWSPQVIPADTTPVEVAGPLPIKGAGTYEVTFTYRKGPHAAYIEAVELYDGKTKVAEDRHNGSAGIKHSNNVYTLKVASALKKPRLMVTFNMKQNRDSYGSITVSAK
;
A
#
# COMPACT_ATOMS: atom_id res chain seq x y z
N MET A 1 56.12 18.69 23.53
CA MET A 1 55.54 18.39 22.22
C MET A 1 54.48 17.24 22.21
N LYS A 2 54.60 16.17 23.01
CA LYS A 2 53.57 15.06 22.99
C LYS A 2 52.19 15.42 23.56
N ASN A 3 52.11 16.41 24.46
CA ASN A 3 50.84 16.80 25.08
C ASN A 3 50.01 17.78 24.22
N THR A 4 50.65 18.55 23.33
CA THR A 4 49.99 19.51 22.44
C THR A 4 49.28 18.80 21.28
N ILE A 5 49.81 17.67 20.82
CA ILE A 5 49.22 16.87 19.75
C ILE A 5 47.96 16.15 20.24
N LYS A 6 47.94 15.67 21.50
CA LYS A 6 46.75 15.04 22.11
C LYS A 6 45.58 16.02 22.29
N ALA A 7 45.87 17.27 22.65
CA ALA A 7 44.87 18.32 22.81
C ALA A 7 44.24 18.72 21.44
N LEU A 8 45.04 18.73 20.37
CA LEU A 8 44.53 19.03 19.02
C LEU A 8 43.60 17.93 18.47
N PHE A 9 43.93 16.66 18.75
CA PHE A 9 43.04 15.53 18.35
C PHE A 9 41.73 15.47 19.16
N LEU A 10 41.75 15.86 20.45
CA LEU A 10 40.55 15.94 21.26
C LEU A 10 39.63 17.13 20.82
N ALA A 11 40.21 18.26 20.41
CA ALA A 11 39.47 19.41 19.93
C ALA A 11 38.78 19.14 18.55
N LEU A 12 39.42 18.32 17.68
CA LEU A 12 38.81 17.92 16.42
C LEU A 12 37.67 16.89 16.59
N ALA A 13 37.71 16.08 17.66
CA ALA A 13 36.66 15.10 17.97
C ALA A 13 35.42 15.71 18.65
N MET A 14 35.50 16.97 19.09
CA MET A 14 34.36 17.70 19.71
C MET A 14 33.65 18.68 18.78
N LEU A 15 34.02 18.75 17.51
CA LEU A 15 33.21 19.49 16.55
C LEU A 15 31.89 18.67 16.36
N PRO A 16 30.74 19.26 16.68
CA PRO A 16 29.48 18.59 16.35
C PRO A 16 29.50 18.29 14.85
N PRO A 17 29.05 17.09 14.41
CA PRO A 17 28.99 16.81 13.00
C PRO A 17 28.24 17.98 12.36
N LEU A 18 28.88 18.71 11.45
CA LEU A 18 28.26 19.73 10.64
C LEU A 18 27.07 19.02 9.96
N ALA A 19 25.89 19.23 10.53
CA ALA A 19 24.66 18.77 9.92
C ALA A 19 24.68 19.35 8.50
N MET A 20 24.87 18.50 7.48
CA MET A 20 24.92 18.95 6.09
C MET A 20 23.57 19.53 5.78
N ALA A 21 23.47 20.86 5.83
CA ALA A 21 22.24 21.57 5.58
C ALA A 21 21.89 21.42 4.09
N TYR A 22 20.77 20.80 3.80
CA TYR A 22 20.17 20.83 2.47
C TYR A 22 19.47 22.18 2.24
N PRO A 23 19.37 22.67 0.99
CA PRO A 23 18.65 23.89 0.68
C PRO A 23 17.16 23.79 1.05
N LYS A 24 16.61 24.85 1.62
CA LYS A 24 15.17 24.97 1.94
C LYS A 24 14.50 26.03 1.07
N ALA A 25 13.23 25.81 0.78
CA ALA A 25 12.40 26.77 0.07
C ALA A 25 10.98 26.80 0.66
N ASP A 26 10.34 27.95 0.60
CA ASP A 26 8.97 28.14 1.04
C ASP A 26 7.97 27.97 -0.11
N THR A 27 8.43 28.24 -1.34
CA THR A 27 7.64 28.06 -2.56
C THR A 27 8.37 27.18 -3.57
N PHE A 28 7.60 26.57 -4.48
CA PHE A 28 8.16 25.72 -5.52
C PHE A 28 9.04 26.52 -6.51
N GLU A 29 8.69 27.76 -6.80
CA GLU A 29 9.51 28.65 -7.64
C GLU A 29 10.88 28.94 -7.00
N GLN A 30 10.92 29.20 -5.68
CA GLN A 30 12.19 29.30 -4.97
C GLN A 30 12.97 27.98 -4.98
N ALA A 31 12.27 26.85 -4.90
CA ALA A 31 12.92 25.53 -4.96
C ALA A 31 13.61 25.34 -6.33
N LYS A 32 12.96 25.70 -7.43
CA LYS A 32 13.53 25.63 -8.79
C LYS A 32 14.84 26.39 -8.94
N THR A 33 14.98 27.55 -8.30
CA THR A 33 16.19 28.36 -8.37
C THR A 33 17.34 27.81 -7.54
N LYS A 34 17.05 27.03 -6.50
CA LYS A 34 18.03 26.45 -5.56
C LYS A 34 18.47 25.03 -5.92
N ILE A 35 17.69 24.36 -6.78
CA ILE A 35 17.93 22.96 -7.12
C ILE A 35 19.04 22.84 -8.17
N GLY A 36 19.98 21.91 -7.97
CA GLY A 36 20.95 21.53 -8.98
C GLY A 36 20.32 20.68 -10.10
N ASP A 37 21.10 20.41 -11.13
CA ASP A 37 20.60 19.73 -12.35
C ASP A 37 20.01 18.34 -12.07
N ASP A 38 20.61 17.58 -11.16
CA ASP A 38 20.17 16.23 -10.77
C ASP A 38 19.35 16.21 -9.45
N GLY A 39 18.99 17.38 -8.92
CA GLY A 39 18.27 17.48 -7.66
C GLY A 39 16.76 17.26 -7.81
N LEU A 40 16.12 16.99 -6.69
CA LEU A 40 14.67 16.85 -6.58
C LEU A 40 14.10 17.85 -5.56
N VAL A 41 12.82 18.18 -5.69
CA VAL A 41 12.11 18.90 -4.64
C VAL A 41 11.39 17.88 -3.76
N VAL A 42 11.78 17.83 -2.49
CA VAL A 42 11.20 16.91 -1.51
C VAL A 42 10.34 17.69 -0.53
N VAL A 43 9.04 17.44 -0.56
CA VAL A 43 8.06 18.13 0.27
C VAL A 43 7.64 17.21 1.41
N PHE A 44 8.00 17.55 2.64
CA PHE A 44 7.49 16.86 3.82
C PHE A 44 6.09 17.35 4.16
N VAL A 45 5.15 16.42 4.25
CA VAL A 45 3.74 16.68 4.49
C VAL A 45 3.37 16.27 5.91
N TYR A 46 2.75 17.18 6.66
CA TYR A 46 2.28 16.95 8.02
C TYR A 46 0.91 17.58 8.28
N ALA A 47 0.27 17.21 9.38
CA ALA A 47 -1.03 17.75 9.80
C ALA A 47 -0.92 19.14 10.42
N ASP A 48 -1.75 20.08 9.99
CA ASP A 48 -1.81 21.43 10.55
C ASP A 48 -2.73 21.46 11.79
N GLY A 49 -2.10 21.26 12.95
CA GLY A 49 -2.77 21.41 14.25
C GLY A 49 -3.59 20.20 14.74
N TRP A 50 -4.17 19.38 13.86
CA TRP A 50 -5.02 18.25 14.23
C TRP A 50 -4.25 16.96 14.58
N ASP A 51 -2.99 16.81 14.12
CA ASP A 51 -2.05 15.79 14.59
C ASP A 51 -0.70 16.42 14.95
N LYS A 52 -0.53 16.73 16.25
CA LYS A 52 0.71 17.32 16.78
C LYS A 52 1.93 16.41 16.65
N HIS A 53 1.72 15.09 16.52
CA HIS A 53 2.81 14.12 16.41
C HIS A 53 3.39 14.09 15.00
N SER A 54 2.61 14.36 13.97
CA SER A 54 3.09 14.35 12.57
C SER A 54 4.13 15.44 12.34
N LYS A 55 3.89 16.67 12.83
CA LYS A 55 4.87 17.77 12.73
C LYS A 55 6.16 17.47 13.48
N LYS A 56 6.08 17.00 14.73
CA LYS A 56 7.27 16.60 15.51
C LYS A 56 8.08 15.50 14.81
N THR A 57 7.38 14.57 14.14
CA THR A 57 8.03 13.50 13.38
C THR A 57 8.77 14.07 12.17
N VAL A 58 8.16 14.96 11.39
CA VAL A 58 8.81 15.63 10.26
C VAL A 58 10.02 16.44 10.72
N ASP A 59 9.85 17.27 11.76
CA ASP A 59 10.96 18.09 12.32
C ASP A 59 12.15 17.23 12.75
N ARG A 60 11.90 16.05 13.33
CA ARG A 60 12.96 15.09 13.70
C ARG A 60 13.62 14.47 12.47
N MET A 61 12.84 14.03 11.48
CA MET A 61 13.36 13.47 10.24
C MET A 61 14.24 14.46 9.49
N MET A 62 13.83 15.70 9.41
CA MET A 62 14.60 16.78 8.77
C MET A 62 15.91 17.13 9.48
N LYS A 63 16.05 16.77 10.77
CA LYS A 63 17.28 16.97 11.55
C LYS A 63 18.19 15.73 11.57
N ASP A 64 17.72 14.61 11.06
CA ASP A 64 18.45 13.36 11.05
C ASP A 64 19.62 13.40 10.05
N ALA A 65 20.79 12.87 10.45
CA ALA A 65 21.99 12.94 9.64
C ALA A 65 21.90 12.10 8.37
N ASP A 66 21.29 10.90 8.43
CA ASP A 66 21.14 10.02 7.27
C ASP A 66 20.17 10.62 6.26
N VAL A 67 19.06 11.18 6.74
CA VAL A 67 18.08 11.88 5.89
C VAL A 67 18.71 13.12 5.26
N SER A 68 19.45 13.93 6.05
CA SER A 68 20.16 15.11 5.54
C SER A 68 21.19 14.74 4.47
N LYS A 69 21.92 13.65 4.67
CA LYS A 69 22.87 13.14 3.66
C LYS A 69 22.16 12.70 2.37
N ALA A 70 21.02 12.02 2.49
CA ALA A 70 20.23 11.59 1.33
C ALA A 70 19.65 12.78 0.54
N LEU A 71 19.37 13.90 1.21
CA LEU A 71 18.80 15.12 0.65
C LEU A 71 19.84 16.19 0.21
N LYS A 72 21.13 15.89 0.30
CA LYS A 72 22.23 16.88 0.11
C LYS A 72 22.09 17.74 -1.15
N ASN A 73 21.64 17.15 -2.26
CA ASN A 73 21.51 17.83 -3.56
C ASN A 73 20.05 18.24 -3.89
N ASP A 74 19.13 18.03 -2.95
CA ASP A 74 17.72 18.31 -3.12
C ASP A 74 17.31 19.59 -2.41
N VAL A 75 16.18 20.13 -2.82
CA VAL A 75 15.55 21.24 -2.10
C VAL A 75 14.39 20.71 -1.29
N VAL A 76 14.37 21.06 -0.01
CA VAL A 76 13.34 20.60 0.93
C VAL A 76 12.31 21.69 1.16
N MET A 77 11.05 21.31 1.04
CA MET A 77 9.89 22.11 1.42
C MET A 77 9.07 21.40 2.50
N THR A 78 8.19 22.12 3.15
CA THR A 78 7.20 21.57 4.07
C THR A 78 5.80 21.98 3.69
N LEU A 79 4.84 21.08 3.87
CA LEU A 79 3.43 21.32 3.63
C LEU A 79 2.61 20.92 4.86
N ALA A 80 1.89 21.88 5.42
CA ALA A 80 0.93 21.65 6.49
C ALA A 80 -0.46 21.43 5.89
N LEU A 81 -1.01 20.22 6.05
CA LEU A 81 -2.36 19.90 5.59
C LEU A 81 -3.39 20.21 6.68
N PRO A 82 -4.41 20.99 6.37
CA PRO A 82 -5.49 21.31 7.31
C PRO A 82 -6.42 20.11 7.51
N ASN A 83 -7.14 20.10 8.63
CA ASN A 83 -8.19 19.12 8.87
C ASN A 83 -9.43 19.40 7.99
N THR A 84 -9.71 20.67 7.76
CA THR A 84 -10.81 21.14 6.91
C THR A 84 -10.27 22.15 5.89
N TRP A 85 -10.65 22.01 4.65
CA TRP A 85 -10.24 22.93 3.59
C TRP A 85 -11.04 24.24 3.67
N SER A 86 -10.36 25.35 3.40
CA SER A 86 -10.95 26.66 3.32
C SER A 86 -10.29 27.45 2.18
N GLU A 87 -10.93 28.50 1.70
CA GLU A 87 -10.38 29.39 0.65
C GLU A 87 -8.99 29.95 1.01
N LYS A 88 -8.76 30.25 2.30
CA LYS A 88 -7.45 30.70 2.78
C LYS A 88 -6.36 29.63 2.59
N GLN A 89 -6.71 28.37 2.80
CA GLN A 89 -5.77 27.26 2.63
C GLN A 89 -5.52 26.94 1.17
N ASP A 90 -6.54 27.06 0.33
CA ASP A 90 -6.39 26.97 -1.14
C ASP A 90 -5.49 28.08 -1.68
N ALA A 91 -5.68 29.33 -1.20
CA ALA A 91 -4.80 30.45 -1.55
C ALA A 91 -3.35 30.21 -1.14
N ARG A 92 -3.11 29.67 0.06
CA ARG A 92 -1.76 29.31 0.54
C ARG A 92 -1.11 28.21 -0.29
N LEU A 93 -1.86 27.16 -0.65
CA LEU A 93 -1.35 26.11 -1.54
C LEU A 93 -1.00 26.68 -2.92
N LYS A 94 -1.85 27.55 -3.47
CA LYS A 94 -1.60 28.21 -4.75
C LYS A 94 -0.38 29.12 -4.68
N GLU A 95 -0.15 29.80 -3.58
CA GLU A 95 1.06 30.58 -3.34
C GLU A 95 2.30 29.68 -3.28
N GLN A 96 2.24 28.54 -2.54
CA GLN A 96 3.38 27.64 -2.38
C GLN A 96 3.71 26.85 -3.66
N PHE A 97 2.72 26.38 -4.40
CA PHE A 97 2.88 25.42 -5.48
C PHE A 97 2.41 25.92 -6.85
N GLY A 98 1.82 27.11 -6.94
CA GLY A 98 1.30 27.65 -8.18
C GLY A 98 0.18 26.78 -8.76
N LYS A 99 0.38 26.33 -10.01
CA LYS A 99 -0.56 25.43 -10.73
C LYS A 99 -0.21 23.94 -10.56
N LEU A 100 0.82 23.61 -9.77
CA LEU A 100 1.24 22.22 -9.63
C LEU A 100 0.20 21.39 -8.87
N ARG A 101 0.06 20.15 -9.30
CA ARG A 101 -0.72 19.17 -8.54
C ARG A 101 -0.01 18.81 -7.25
N VAL A 102 -0.66 19.00 -6.13
CA VAL A 102 -0.16 18.57 -4.82
C VAL A 102 -0.92 17.33 -4.39
N PRO A 103 -0.32 16.13 -4.54
CA PRO A 103 -0.97 14.91 -4.11
C PRO A 103 -1.00 14.86 -2.58
N THR A 104 -2.10 14.32 -2.04
CA THR A 104 -2.19 13.99 -0.62
C THR A 104 -1.63 12.59 -0.42
N PRO A 105 -0.58 12.40 0.41
CA PRO A 105 -0.10 11.07 0.75
C PRO A 105 -1.20 10.23 1.42
N ASP A 106 -1.18 8.91 1.23
CA ASP A 106 -2.15 7.96 1.82
C ASP A 106 -2.19 8.03 3.35
N SER A 107 -1.17 8.58 3.97
CA SER A 107 -1.15 8.86 5.41
C SER A 107 -0.19 10.01 5.75
N ILE A 108 -0.46 10.67 6.87
CA ILE A 108 0.37 11.75 7.41
C ILE A 108 1.13 11.23 8.65
N PRO A 109 2.44 11.52 8.81
CA PRO A 109 3.28 12.29 7.88
C PRO A 109 3.66 11.51 6.61
N GLY A 110 3.90 12.26 5.53
CA GLY A 110 4.28 11.75 4.23
C GLY A 110 5.34 12.61 3.55
N ILE A 111 5.75 12.20 2.36
CA ILE A 111 6.59 13.00 1.45
C ILE A 111 6.02 12.98 0.04
N ASN A 112 6.07 14.13 -0.62
CA ASN A 112 5.87 14.25 -2.05
C ASN A 112 7.21 14.61 -2.69
N VAL A 113 7.54 13.99 -3.80
CA VAL A 113 8.80 14.21 -4.50
C VAL A 113 8.51 14.67 -5.91
N TYR A 114 9.16 15.76 -6.34
CA TYR A 114 8.95 16.38 -7.64
C TYR A 114 10.26 16.52 -8.37
N THR A 115 10.20 16.52 -9.72
CA THR A 115 11.29 17.02 -10.56
C THR A 115 11.36 18.55 -10.52
N LYS A 116 12.43 19.12 -11.06
CA LYS A 116 12.60 20.58 -11.21
C LYS A 116 11.47 21.22 -12.02
N GLU A 117 10.91 20.49 -13.00
CA GLU A 117 9.81 20.93 -13.84
C GLU A 117 8.44 20.86 -13.17
N GLY A 118 8.36 20.24 -11.97
CA GLY A 118 7.14 20.09 -11.19
C GLY A 118 6.35 18.81 -11.44
N ARG A 119 6.92 17.84 -12.15
CA ARG A 119 6.31 16.53 -12.28
C ARG A 119 6.40 15.77 -10.95
N VAL A 120 5.28 15.20 -10.51
CA VAL A 120 5.24 14.35 -9.31
C VAL A 120 5.93 13.02 -9.63
N LEU A 121 7.03 12.73 -8.95
CA LEU A 121 7.72 11.45 -9.03
C LEU A 121 7.14 10.41 -8.08
N ALA A 122 6.80 10.84 -6.87
CA ALA A 122 6.23 9.95 -5.86
C ALA A 122 5.44 10.74 -4.83
N SER A 123 4.41 10.09 -4.27
CA SER A 123 3.70 10.53 -3.07
C SER A 123 3.67 9.36 -2.10
N LEU A 124 4.40 9.47 -0.99
CA LEU A 124 4.71 8.35 -0.12
C LEU A 124 4.33 8.66 1.32
N ARG A 125 3.69 7.70 2.00
CA ARG A 125 3.56 7.74 3.46
C ARG A 125 4.92 7.51 4.13
N ILE A 126 5.10 8.01 5.35
CA ILE A 126 6.22 7.63 6.22
C ILE A 126 5.72 6.57 7.22
N PRO A 127 6.02 5.27 7.01
CA PRO A 127 5.57 4.21 7.90
C PRO A 127 6.15 4.31 9.30
N PHE A 128 5.50 3.72 10.28
CA PHE A 128 5.93 3.78 11.68
C PHE A 128 7.37 3.27 11.92
N LYS A 129 7.80 2.23 11.16
CA LYS A 129 9.18 1.72 11.20
C LYS A 129 10.18 2.80 10.79
N GLU A 130 9.89 3.56 9.72
CA GLU A 130 10.74 4.67 9.25
C GLU A 130 10.73 5.85 10.23
N ARG A 131 9.58 6.12 10.86
CA ARG A 131 9.48 7.13 11.92
C ARG A 131 10.42 6.84 13.08
N LYS A 132 10.66 5.57 13.41
CA LYS A 132 11.61 5.13 14.46
C LYS A 132 13.05 5.00 13.97
N LYS A 133 13.26 4.70 12.68
CA LYS A 133 14.57 4.48 12.07
C LYS A 133 14.70 5.33 10.80
N PRO A 134 15.07 6.62 10.92
CA PRO A 134 15.17 7.55 9.79
C PRO A 134 16.07 7.08 8.64
N ALA A 135 17.09 6.28 8.93
CA ALA A 135 17.94 5.65 7.91
C ALA A 135 17.14 4.85 6.86
N LEU A 136 15.98 4.28 7.22
CA LEU A 136 15.12 3.60 6.26
C LEU A 136 14.47 4.58 5.29
N LEU A 137 14.06 5.75 5.76
CA LEU A 137 13.54 6.83 4.90
C LEU A 137 14.65 7.35 3.99
N ALA A 138 15.85 7.57 4.53
CA ALA A 138 17.01 7.98 3.75
C ALA A 138 17.34 6.99 2.62
N LYS A 139 17.33 5.69 2.92
CA LYS A 139 17.49 4.63 1.91
C LYS A 139 16.41 4.73 0.83
N ARG A 140 15.14 4.87 1.22
CA ARG A 140 14.02 4.96 0.27
C ARG A 140 14.12 6.20 -0.64
N ILE A 141 14.55 7.35 -0.11
CA ILE A 141 14.83 8.55 -0.91
C ILE A 141 15.96 8.27 -1.91
N ALA A 142 17.04 7.62 -1.46
CA ALA A 142 18.15 7.26 -2.34
C ALA A 142 17.74 6.27 -3.45
N ASP A 143 16.90 5.29 -3.13
CA ASP A 143 16.38 4.31 -4.10
C ASP A 143 15.46 4.99 -5.13
N LEU A 144 14.62 5.94 -4.70
CA LEU A 144 13.78 6.75 -5.59
C LEU A 144 14.63 7.59 -6.56
N LYS A 145 15.73 8.19 -6.09
CA LYS A 145 16.67 8.93 -6.96
C LYS A 145 17.31 8.03 -8.02
N LYS A 146 17.74 6.83 -7.63
CA LYS A 146 18.29 5.84 -8.59
C LYS A 146 17.24 5.45 -9.63
N ALA A 147 15.99 5.26 -9.19
CA ALA A 147 14.88 4.95 -10.07
C ALA A 147 14.61 6.09 -11.06
N HIS A 148 14.60 7.33 -10.58
CA HIS A 148 14.43 8.51 -11.42
C HIS A 148 15.57 8.65 -12.44
N ALA A 149 16.83 8.53 -12.02
CA ALA A 149 17.98 8.59 -12.93
C ALA A 149 17.91 7.50 -14.01
N ARG A 150 17.48 6.26 -13.65
CA ARG A 150 17.23 5.20 -14.62
C ARG A 150 16.12 5.57 -15.60
N GLN A 151 15.00 6.11 -15.11
CA GLN A 151 13.89 6.55 -15.95
C GLN A 151 14.33 7.63 -16.93
N SER A 152 15.06 8.66 -16.46
CA SER A 152 15.58 9.76 -17.29
C SER A 152 16.55 9.25 -18.37
N LYS A 153 17.42 8.30 -18.02
CA LYS A 153 18.32 7.65 -19.00
C LYS A 153 17.54 6.93 -20.10
N LEU A 154 16.50 6.17 -19.74
CA LEU A 154 15.67 5.46 -20.73
C LEU A 154 14.90 6.46 -21.62
N MET A 155 14.41 7.55 -21.07
CA MET A 155 13.75 8.61 -21.84
C MET A 155 14.72 9.25 -22.84
N ALA A 156 15.93 9.59 -22.41
CA ALA A 156 16.96 10.14 -23.29
C ALA A 156 17.38 9.17 -24.41
N GLN A 157 17.48 7.88 -24.10
CA GLN A 157 17.72 6.85 -25.14
C GLN A 157 16.55 6.74 -26.10
N ALA A 158 15.30 6.85 -25.63
CA ALA A 158 14.12 6.84 -26.48
C ALA A 158 14.05 8.05 -27.43
N GLU A 159 14.61 9.21 -27.05
CA GLU A 159 14.71 10.37 -27.96
C GLU A 159 15.60 10.10 -29.17
N GLN A 160 16.62 9.27 -29.01
CA GLN A 160 17.56 8.88 -30.09
C GLN A 160 17.07 7.68 -30.90
N ALA A 161 16.03 7.00 -30.47
CA ALA A 161 15.46 5.83 -31.13
C ALA A 161 14.20 6.17 -31.94
N SER A 162 13.78 5.26 -32.80
CA SER A 162 12.55 5.38 -33.61
C SER A 162 11.78 4.04 -33.64
N GLY A 163 10.50 4.09 -34.05
CA GLY A 163 9.67 2.91 -34.25
C GLY A 163 9.53 2.03 -33.01
N PRO A 164 9.48 0.69 -33.19
CA PRO A 164 9.29 -0.25 -32.08
C PRO A 164 10.35 -0.17 -30.98
N GLU A 165 11.60 0.17 -31.32
CA GLU A 165 12.66 0.33 -30.32
C GLU A 165 12.41 1.54 -29.41
N LYS A 166 11.97 2.67 -30.00
CA LYS A 166 11.53 3.83 -29.21
C LYS A 166 10.38 3.47 -28.29
N ALA A 167 9.38 2.73 -28.79
CA ALA A 167 8.24 2.29 -28.00
C ALA A 167 8.67 1.39 -26.84
N ARG A 168 9.63 0.48 -27.07
CA ARG A 168 10.20 -0.41 -26.03
C ARG A 168 10.88 0.40 -24.91
N LEU A 169 11.75 1.34 -25.27
CA LEU A 169 12.46 2.19 -24.30
C LEU A 169 11.50 3.06 -23.47
N LEU A 170 10.47 3.65 -24.12
CA LEU A 170 9.42 4.39 -23.45
C LEU A 170 8.60 3.50 -22.51
N GLY A 171 8.30 2.27 -22.94
CA GLY A 171 7.65 1.27 -22.11
C GLY A 171 8.47 0.92 -20.88
N GLU A 172 9.76 0.65 -21.03
CA GLU A 172 10.65 0.42 -19.91
C GLU A 172 10.72 1.62 -18.96
N ALA A 173 10.77 2.85 -19.48
CA ALA A 173 10.73 4.07 -18.66
C ALA A 173 9.41 4.23 -17.90
N ALA A 174 8.29 3.84 -18.51
CA ALA A 174 6.97 3.89 -17.88
C ALA A 174 6.84 2.95 -16.68
N PHE A 175 7.66 1.89 -16.64
CA PHE A 175 7.61 0.84 -15.62
C PHE A 175 8.82 0.81 -14.69
N VAL A 176 9.59 1.90 -14.63
CA VAL A 176 10.63 2.02 -13.60
C VAL A 176 9.97 2.09 -12.22
N ASN A 177 10.35 1.14 -11.37
CA ASN A 177 9.80 1.00 -10.01
C ASN A 177 10.12 2.21 -9.15
N GLY A 178 9.16 2.60 -8.31
CA GLY A 178 9.33 3.64 -7.29
C GLY A 178 9.12 5.07 -7.79
N VAL A 179 8.93 5.28 -9.10
CA VAL A 179 8.64 6.59 -9.69
C VAL A 179 7.38 6.55 -10.54
N SER A 180 6.68 7.67 -10.59
CA SER A 180 5.51 7.83 -11.45
C SER A 180 5.87 7.71 -12.92
N ARG A 181 4.93 7.22 -13.72
CA ARG A 181 5.09 7.16 -15.18
C ARG A 181 5.38 8.55 -15.74
N PRO A 182 6.23 8.65 -16.79
CA PRO A 182 6.39 9.90 -17.51
C PRO A 182 5.06 10.39 -18.09
N ASP A 183 4.87 11.71 -18.14
CA ASP A 183 3.67 12.29 -18.72
C ASP A 183 3.55 11.92 -20.20
N ASN A 184 2.33 11.66 -20.64
CA ASN A 184 2.01 11.32 -22.03
C ASN A 184 2.74 10.08 -22.60
N VAL A 185 3.45 9.27 -21.79
CA VAL A 185 4.25 8.15 -22.28
C VAL A 185 3.44 7.17 -23.11
N GLN A 186 2.19 6.89 -22.75
CA GLN A 186 1.30 6.02 -23.54
C GLN A 186 1.07 6.56 -24.95
N LYS A 187 0.80 7.87 -25.08
CA LYS A 187 0.63 8.53 -26.38
C LYS A 187 1.93 8.49 -27.18
N MET A 188 3.06 8.72 -26.53
CA MET A 188 4.38 8.65 -27.17
C MET A 188 4.69 7.25 -27.71
N ILE A 189 4.35 6.21 -26.95
CA ILE A 189 4.49 4.80 -27.38
C ILE A 189 3.62 4.52 -28.61
N GLN A 190 2.34 4.91 -28.55
CA GLN A 190 1.41 4.71 -29.67
C GLN A 190 1.82 5.47 -30.93
N GLN A 191 2.40 6.66 -30.78
CA GLN A 191 2.93 7.42 -31.91
C GLN A 191 4.21 6.79 -32.50
N ALA A 192 5.08 6.22 -31.66
CA ALA A 192 6.29 5.58 -32.09
C ALA A 192 6.04 4.23 -32.79
N ASP A 193 5.02 3.48 -32.34
CA ASP A 193 4.72 2.13 -32.82
C ASP A 193 3.20 1.94 -32.96
N PRO A 194 2.56 2.57 -33.97
CA PRO A 194 1.11 2.55 -34.14
C PRO A 194 0.55 1.14 -34.41
N ASP A 195 1.35 0.24 -34.99
CA ASP A 195 0.98 -1.15 -35.27
C ASP A 195 1.26 -2.11 -34.10
N ASP A 196 1.78 -1.58 -32.97
CA ASP A 196 2.18 -2.33 -31.77
C ASP A 196 3.12 -3.51 -32.03
N LYS A 197 4.05 -3.35 -32.98
CA LYS A 197 5.05 -4.38 -33.30
C LYS A 197 5.96 -4.72 -32.12
N SER A 198 6.16 -3.77 -31.20
CA SER A 198 6.85 -3.97 -29.93
C SER A 198 6.00 -4.66 -28.87
N GLY A 199 4.66 -4.68 -29.01
CA GLY A 199 3.70 -5.11 -27.99
C GLY A 199 3.57 -4.13 -26.80
N MET A 200 4.26 -2.97 -26.86
CA MET A 200 4.29 -2.02 -25.74
C MET A 200 3.03 -1.19 -25.63
N VAL A 201 2.29 -0.96 -26.73
CA VAL A 201 1.00 -0.25 -26.67
C VAL A 201 0.03 -1.03 -25.79
N GLN A 202 -0.08 -2.35 -25.99
CA GLN A 202 -0.92 -3.22 -25.17
C GLN A 202 -0.45 -3.23 -23.71
N VAL A 203 0.84 -3.41 -23.46
CA VAL A 203 1.41 -3.50 -22.10
C VAL A 203 1.22 -2.22 -21.31
N VAL A 204 1.41 -1.05 -21.92
CA VAL A 204 1.28 0.25 -21.24
C VAL A 204 -0.16 0.72 -21.11
N SER A 205 -1.05 0.33 -22.03
CA SER A 205 -2.49 0.59 -21.91
C SER A 205 -3.12 -0.16 -20.75
N LEU A 206 -2.56 -1.30 -20.35
CA LEU A 206 -2.92 -2.00 -19.12
C LEU A 206 -2.45 -1.18 -17.90
N ASN A 207 -3.33 -0.33 -17.43
CA ASN A 207 -3.13 0.33 -16.15
C ASN A 207 -3.36 -0.71 -15.03
N LEU A 208 -2.30 -1.43 -14.64
CA LEU A 208 -2.39 -2.51 -13.66
C LEU A 208 -3.09 -2.11 -12.35
N PRO A 209 -2.90 -0.91 -11.76
CA PRO A 209 -3.68 -0.48 -10.61
C PRO A 209 -5.19 -0.34 -10.90
N HIS A 210 -5.58 0.22 -12.05
CA HIS A 210 -6.99 0.29 -12.46
C HIS A 210 -7.54 -1.08 -12.82
N TYR A 211 -6.74 -1.91 -13.45
CA TYR A 211 -7.11 -3.30 -13.74
C TYR A 211 -7.35 -4.08 -12.43
N ALA A 212 -6.50 -3.89 -11.42
CA ALA A 212 -6.68 -4.48 -10.10
C ALA A 212 -7.98 -4.04 -9.42
N ILE A 213 -8.36 -2.75 -9.54
CA ILE A 213 -9.62 -2.21 -9.00
C ILE A 213 -10.80 -2.77 -9.77
N GLY A 214 -10.77 -2.75 -11.11
CA GLY A 214 -11.86 -3.23 -11.96
C GLY A 214 -12.11 -4.74 -11.85
N THR A 215 -11.06 -5.54 -11.62
CA THR A 215 -11.19 -6.99 -11.42
C THR A 215 -11.60 -7.36 -9.99
N ALA A 216 -11.40 -6.47 -9.04
CA ALA A 216 -11.68 -6.74 -7.63
C ALA A 216 -13.16 -6.96 -7.33
N ASP A 217 -14.06 -6.32 -8.09
CA ASP A 217 -15.52 -6.31 -7.85
C ASP A 217 -16.31 -7.08 -8.92
N THR A 218 -15.64 -7.85 -9.78
CA THR A 218 -16.34 -8.54 -10.86
C THR A 218 -17.07 -9.80 -10.35
N LYS A 219 -18.30 -9.98 -10.82
CA LYS A 219 -19.05 -11.23 -10.60
C LYS A 219 -18.37 -12.44 -11.27
N ASP A 220 -17.52 -12.20 -12.28
CA ASP A 220 -16.79 -13.22 -13.05
C ASP A 220 -15.30 -13.18 -12.72
N TRP A 221 -14.99 -13.35 -11.43
CA TRP A 221 -13.60 -13.34 -10.94
C TRP A 221 -12.74 -14.48 -11.53
N GLN A 222 -13.34 -15.61 -11.88
CA GLN A 222 -12.63 -16.76 -12.47
C GLN A 222 -12.08 -16.41 -13.85
N LYS A 223 -12.88 -15.72 -14.69
CA LYS A 223 -12.43 -15.20 -15.97
C LYS A 223 -11.32 -14.18 -15.77
N SER A 224 -11.50 -13.24 -14.85
CA SER A 224 -10.45 -12.25 -14.51
C SER A 224 -9.15 -12.91 -14.04
N LEU A 225 -9.22 -13.98 -13.27
CA LEU A 225 -8.05 -14.77 -12.86
C LEU A 225 -7.37 -15.46 -14.04
N ALA A 226 -8.16 -16.01 -14.99
CA ALA A 226 -7.62 -16.63 -16.19
C ALA A 226 -6.93 -15.59 -17.10
N ASP A 227 -7.52 -14.41 -17.26
CA ASP A 227 -6.94 -13.29 -18.01
C ASP A 227 -5.62 -12.83 -17.39
N VAL A 228 -5.57 -12.65 -16.06
CA VAL A 228 -4.33 -12.32 -15.33
C VAL A 228 -3.24 -13.37 -15.56
N LYS A 229 -3.59 -14.67 -15.48
CA LYS A 229 -2.64 -15.76 -15.73
C LYS A 229 -2.11 -15.76 -17.17
N THR A 230 -2.92 -15.37 -18.12
CA THR A 230 -2.52 -15.21 -19.51
C THR A 230 -1.55 -14.05 -19.67
N LEU A 231 -1.86 -12.89 -19.05
CA LEU A 231 -0.96 -11.74 -19.02
C LEU A 231 0.39 -12.08 -18.38
N MET A 232 0.41 -12.86 -17.31
CA MET A 232 1.68 -13.28 -16.66
C MET A 232 2.62 -14.08 -17.56
N LYS A 233 2.13 -14.64 -18.67
CA LYS A 233 2.95 -15.36 -19.66
C LYS A 233 3.55 -14.43 -20.71
N ASN A 234 3.14 -13.17 -20.77
CA ASN A 234 3.64 -12.22 -21.75
C ASN A 234 5.10 -11.84 -21.41
N PRO A 235 6.08 -12.13 -22.30
CA PRO A 235 7.50 -11.89 -22.05
C PRO A 235 7.87 -10.41 -22.00
N LEU A 236 6.98 -9.51 -22.45
CA LEU A 236 7.19 -8.07 -22.43
C LEU A 236 7.00 -7.46 -21.04
N PHE A 237 6.31 -8.16 -20.13
CA PHE A 237 6.20 -7.71 -18.76
C PHE A 237 7.52 -7.91 -18.01
N ASN A 238 8.04 -6.82 -17.45
CA ASN A 238 9.20 -6.90 -16.58
C ASN A 238 8.87 -7.60 -15.24
N LYS A 239 9.90 -7.93 -14.46
CA LYS A 239 9.75 -8.62 -13.17
C LYS A 239 8.74 -7.98 -12.25
N GLU A 240 8.75 -6.65 -12.15
CA GLU A 240 7.83 -5.92 -11.28
C GLU A 240 6.37 -6.04 -11.73
N GLN A 241 6.11 -5.89 -13.05
CA GLN A 241 4.77 -6.06 -13.60
C GLN A 241 4.27 -7.49 -13.39
N GLN A 242 5.13 -8.49 -13.60
CA GLN A 242 4.80 -9.88 -13.31
C GLN A 242 4.47 -10.08 -11.84
N GLN A 243 5.20 -9.44 -10.91
CA GLN A 243 4.88 -9.47 -9.49
C GLN A 243 3.56 -8.77 -9.17
N GLN A 244 3.26 -7.64 -9.82
CA GLN A 244 1.96 -6.95 -9.68
C GLN A 244 0.81 -7.83 -10.16
N LEU A 245 0.96 -8.53 -11.28
CA LEU A 245 -0.01 -9.51 -11.78
C LEU A 245 -0.22 -10.67 -10.79
N CYS A 246 0.86 -11.18 -10.18
CA CYS A 246 0.75 -12.15 -9.10
C CYS A 246 -0.06 -11.61 -7.92
N CYS A 247 0.17 -10.35 -7.51
CA CYS A 247 -0.58 -9.70 -6.43
C CYS A 247 -2.07 -9.57 -6.79
N ILE A 248 -2.41 -9.26 -8.05
CA ILE A 248 -3.80 -9.22 -8.52
C ILE A 248 -4.44 -10.61 -8.45
N ALA A 249 -3.74 -11.64 -8.94
CA ALA A 249 -4.22 -13.03 -8.86
C ALA A 249 -4.46 -13.47 -7.41
N ILE A 250 -3.52 -13.18 -6.51
CA ILE A 250 -3.63 -13.46 -5.08
C ILE A 250 -4.83 -12.71 -4.47
N GLY A 251 -5.03 -11.43 -4.86
CA GLY A 251 -6.15 -10.61 -4.42
C GLY A 251 -7.51 -11.20 -4.83
N LEU A 252 -7.64 -11.69 -6.08
CA LEU A 252 -8.83 -12.37 -6.59
C LEU A 252 -9.08 -13.69 -5.84
N LEU A 253 -8.07 -14.54 -5.72
CA LEU A 253 -8.16 -15.81 -5.00
C LEU A 253 -8.54 -15.61 -3.54
N ARG A 254 -7.96 -14.61 -2.88
CA ARG A 254 -8.26 -14.28 -1.49
C ARG A 254 -9.68 -13.78 -1.29
N ARG A 255 -10.19 -12.95 -2.22
CA ARG A 255 -11.51 -12.32 -2.10
C ARG A 255 -12.65 -13.26 -2.46
N HIS A 256 -12.46 -14.10 -3.46
CA HIS A 256 -13.51 -14.90 -4.08
C HIS A 256 -13.27 -16.42 -4.04
N GLY A 257 -12.00 -16.85 -3.99
CA GLY A 257 -11.64 -18.26 -4.14
C GLY A 257 -11.91 -19.13 -2.92
N GLY A 258 -11.84 -18.58 -1.73
CA GLY A 258 -12.02 -19.33 -0.50
C GLY A 258 -10.96 -20.45 -0.27
N ALA A 259 -11.25 -21.34 0.68
CA ALA A 259 -10.33 -22.39 1.10
C ALA A 259 -9.98 -23.41 0.01
N GLN A 260 -10.87 -23.63 -0.93
CA GLN A 260 -10.68 -24.55 -2.07
C GLN A 260 -9.55 -24.14 -3.02
N HIS A 261 -9.19 -22.85 -3.06
CA HIS A 261 -8.12 -22.33 -3.89
C HIS A 261 -6.79 -22.12 -3.14
N LYS A 262 -6.67 -22.70 -1.93
CA LYS A 262 -5.48 -22.55 -1.07
C LYS A 262 -4.18 -22.95 -1.78
N GLU A 263 -4.18 -24.06 -2.49
CA GLU A 263 -2.97 -24.54 -3.17
C GLU A 263 -2.62 -23.64 -4.38
N GLU A 264 -3.61 -23.11 -5.08
CA GLU A 264 -3.41 -22.17 -6.15
C GLU A 264 -2.84 -20.84 -5.63
N MET A 265 -3.33 -20.35 -4.51
CA MET A 265 -2.79 -19.17 -3.86
C MET A 265 -1.33 -19.37 -3.42
N LYS A 266 -0.98 -20.51 -2.83
CA LYS A 266 0.41 -20.84 -2.49
C LYS A 266 1.32 -20.81 -3.72
N LYS A 267 0.87 -21.36 -4.85
CA LYS A 267 1.62 -21.30 -6.13
C LYS A 267 1.84 -19.86 -6.59
N MET A 268 0.85 -18.98 -6.46
CA MET A 268 0.99 -17.57 -6.84
C MET A 268 1.95 -16.83 -5.89
N ILE A 269 1.91 -17.11 -4.58
CA ILE A 269 2.84 -16.53 -3.61
C ILE A 269 4.28 -17.01 -3.87
N ALA A 270 4.46 -18.31 -4.12
CA ALA A 270 5.77 -18.85 -4.51
C ALA A 270 6.30 -18.18 -5.78
N ARG A 271 5.45 -18.06 -6.80
CA ARG A 271 5.79 -17.37 -8.05
C ARG A 271 6.18 -15.91 -7.83
N LEU A 272 5.47 -15.19 -6.97
CA LEU A 272 5.79 -13.81 -6.60
C LEU A 272 7.22 -13.67 -6.05
N ARG A 273 7.66 -14.63 -5.22
CA ARG A 273 9.03 -14.69 -4.67
C ARG A 273 10.06 -15.05 -5.73
N GLU A 274 9.77 -16.05 -6.58
CA GLU A 274 10.69 -16.53 -7.61
C GLU A 274 11.03 -15.44 -8.64
N ILE A 275 10.08 -14.58 -8.98
CA ILE A 275 10.27 -13.51 -9.96
C ILE A 275 11.37 -12.53 -9.52
N ASP A 276 11.30 -12.08 -8.28
CA ASP A 276 12.30 -11.18 -7.67
C ASP A 276 12.23 -11.28 -6.13
N PRO A 277 13.05 -12.14 -5.51
CA PRO A 277 13.05 -12.35 -4.07
C PRO A 277 13.52 -11.14 -3.27
N ASP A 278 14.32 -10.25 -3.88
CA ASP A 278 14.91 -9.08 -3.22
C ASP A 278 14.02 -7.83 -3.31
N SER A 279 12.97 -7.88 -4.14
CA SER A 279 11.99 -6.80 -4.22
C SER A 279 11.16 -6.68 -2.93
N ILE A 280 10.57 -5.51 -2.71
CA ILE A 280 9.65 -5.28 -1.59
C ILE A 280 8.48 -6.28 -1.63
N LEU A 281 7.96 -6.59 -2.82
CA LEU A 281 6.87 -7.56 -3.01
C LEU A 281 7.34 -8.99 -2.73
N GLY A 282 8.53 -9.37 -3.21
CA GLY A 282 9.13 -10.68 -2.95
C GLY A 282 9.40 -10.93 -1.47
N GLN A 283 9.95 -9.95 -0.77
CA GLN A 283 10.19 -10.02 0.68
C GLN A 283 8.88 -10.04 1.48
N SER A 284 7.90 -9.22 1.10
CA SER A 284 6.59 -9.18 1.77
C SER A 284 5.77 -10.45 1.55
N ALA A 285 6.05 -11.22 0.49
CA ALA A 285 5.38 -12.49 0.24
C ALA A 285 5.59 -13.52 1.37
N ILE A 286 6.72 -13.47 2.09
CA ILE A 286 7.01 -14.37 3.22
C ILE A 286 6.04 -14.08 4.38
N ASP A 287 5.85 -12.81 4.72
CA ASP A 287 4.92 -12.41 5.78
C ASP A 287 3.46 -12.56 5.33
N ALA A 288 3.21 -12.29 4.05
CA ALA A 288 1.91 -12.43 3.43
C ALA A 288 1.46 -13.90 3.35
N GLU A 289 2.37 -14.86 3.13
CA GLU A 289 2.04 -16.27 3.09
C GLU A 289 1.38 -16.74 4.40
N ARG A 290 1.97 -16.37 5.52
CA ARG A 290 1.43 -16.71 6.85
C ARG A 290 0.08 -16.06 7.13
N MET A 291 -0.07 -14.77 6.74
CA MET A 291 -1.33 -14.05 6.93
C MET A 291 -2.41 -14.52 5.98
N TRP A 292 -2.10 -14.66 4.69
CA TRP A 292 -3.10 -14.96 3.65
C TRP A 292 -3.52 -16.41 3.66
N ILE A 293 -2.63 -17.36 3.98
CA ILE A 293 -3.01 -18.77 4.15
C ILE A 293 -3.82 -18.97 5.43
N ARG A 294 -3.51 -18.23 6.50
CA ARG A 294 -4.37 -18.17 7.68
C ARG A 294 -5.71 -17.56 7.35
N ASP A 295 -5.72 -16.50 6.53
CA ASP A 295 -6.92 -15.80 6.10
C ASP A 295 -7.82 -16.61 5.14
N LEU A 296 -7.34 -17.72 4.57
CA LEU A 296 -8.16 -18.66 3.78
C LEU A 296 -9.04 -19.57 4.66
N ASN A 297 -8.80 -19.64 5.96
CA ASN A 297 -9.75 -20.15 6.92
C ASN A 297 -10.78 -19.07 7.32
N LEU A 298 -10.68 -17.86 6.76
CA LEU A 298 -11.66 -16.80 6.94
C LEU A 298 -12.93 -17.17 6.19
N VAL A 299 -14.01 -17.16 6.91
CA VAL A 299 -15.33 -17.31 6.31
C VAL A 299 -15.70 -16.01 5.62
N GLU A 300 -15.51 -14.88 6.27
CA GLU A 300 -15.61 -13.53 5.71
C GLU A 300 -15.03 -12.47 6.66
N GLY A 301 -14.85 -11.22 6.15
CA GLY A 301 -14.62 -10.05 6.97
C GLY A 301 -15.89 -9.25 7.19
N TRP A 302 -15.98 -8.52 8.28
CA TRP A 302 -16.99 -7.49 8.41
C TRP A 302 -16.46 -6.14 7.91
N SER A 303 -17.37 -5.33 7.39
CA SER A 303 -17.13 -3.95 6.97
C SER A 303 -18.38 -3.11 7.27
N PRO A 304 -18.28 -1.78 7.24
CA PRO A 304 -19.45 -0.92 7.40
C PRO A 304 -20.59 -1.18 6.42
N GLN A 305 -20.30 -1.77 5.25
CA GLN A 305 -21.29 -2.13 4.24
C GLN A 305 -22.02 -3.45 4.55
N VAL A 306 -21.35 -4.34 5.31
CA VAL A 306 -21.89 -5.66 5.66
C VAL A 306 -22.72 -5.60 6.95
N ILE A 307 -22.34 -4.71 7.87
CA ILE A 307 -23.07 -4.52 9.13
C ILE A 307 -24.35 -3.72 8.85
N PRO A 308 -25.55 -4.29 9.08
CA PRO A 308 -26.81 -3.59 8.83
C PRO A 308 -27.01 -2.40 9.77
N ALA A 309 -27.92 -1.51 9.44
CA ALA A 309 -28.22 -0.33 10.26
C ALA A 309 -29.08 -0.63 11.51
N ASP A 310 -29.47 -1.88 11.71
CA ASP A 310 -30.24 -2.39 12.85
C ASP A 310 -29.57 -3.67 13.41
N THR A 311 -30.11 -4.24 14.45
CA THR A 311 -29.63 -5.49 15.06
C THR A 311 -30.04 -6.75 14.29
N THR A 312 -30.34 -6.64 13.01
CA THR A 312 -30.70 -7.80 12.17
C THR A 312 -29.49 -8.72 12.02
N PRO A 313 -29.64 -10.02 12.20
CA PRO A 313 -28.56 -10.99 11.97
C PRO A 313 -28.08 -10.96 10.51
N VAL A 314 -26.78 -10.93 10.32
CA VAL A 314 -26.14 -10.95 9.00
C VAL A 314 -25.66 -12.35 8.69
N GLU A 315 -25.98 -12.85 7.51
CA GLU A 315 -25.39 -14.10 7.03
C GLU A 315 -23.94 -13.84 6.60
N VAL A 316 -23.03 -14.60 7.19
CA VAL A 316 -21.61 -14.55 6.84
C VAL A 316 -21.40 -15.37 5.57
N ALA A 317 -21.01 -14.72 4.47
CA ALA A 317 -20.78 -15.38 3.20
C ALA A 317 -19.48 -16.20 3.19
N GLY A 318 -19.49 -17.31 2.47
CA GLY A 318 -18.33 -18.16 2.22
C GLY A 318 -18.49 -19.59 2.72
N PRO A 319 -17.61 -20.49 2.29
CA PRO A 319 -17.67 -21.90 2.71
C PRO A 319 -17.26 -22.02 4.18
N LEU A 320 -18.18 -22.49 5.03
CA LEU A 320 -17.90 -22.76 6.42
C LEU A 320 -17.06 -24.05 6.56
N PRO A 321 -15.93 -24.02 7.30
CA PRO A 321 -15.09 -25.21 7.50
C PRO A 321 -15.68 -26.19 8.54
N ILE A 322 -17.01 -26.22 8.69
CA ILE A 322 -17.74 -27.08 9.62
C ILE A 322 -18.13 -28.35 8.87
N LYS A 323 -17.43 -29.46 9.14
CA LYS A 323 -17.59 -30.72 8.39
C LYS A 323 -18.40 -31.79 9.11
N GLY A 324 -18.60 -31.70 10.42
CA GLY A 324 -19.25 -32.74 11.16
C GLY A 324 -19.57 -32.35 12.60
N ALA A 325 -19.96 -33.35 13.41
CA ALA A 325 -20.12 -33.15 14.83
C ALA A 325 -18.81 -32.71 15.48
N GLY A 326 -18.90 -31.75 16.40
CA GLY A 326 -17.72 -31.23 17.11
C GLY A 326 -17.98 -29.87 17.73
N THR A 327 -16.93 -29.32 18.33
CA THR A 327 -16.91 -27.97 18.87
C THR A 327 -16.13 -27.09 17.93
N TYR A 328 -16.71 -25.95 17.58
CA TYR A 328 -16.11 -24.98 16.67
C TYR A 328 -15.99 -23.63 17.36
N GLU A 329 -14.88 -22.94 17.13
CA GLU A 329 -14.68 -21.58 17.61
C GLU A 329 -14.81 -20.60 16.45
N VAL A 330 -15.65 -19.57 16.64
CA VAL A 330 -15.81 -18.44 15.73
C VAL A 330 -15.11 -17.25 16.36
N THR A 331 -13.99 -16.82 15.77
CA THR A 331 -13.16 -15.75 16.31
C THR A 331 -13.27 -14.50 15.44
N PHE A 332 -13.55 -13.37 16.08
CA PHE A 332 -13.59 -12.05 15.45
C PHE A 332 -12.27 -11.33 15.66
N THR A 333 -11.58 -10.97 14.58
CA THR A 333 -10.29 -10.28 14.64
C THR A 333 -10.41 -8.90 13.97
N TYR A 334 -10.28 -7.85 14.77
CA TYR A 334 -10.26 -6.46 14.29
C TYR A 334 -9.04 -6.18 13.42
N ARG A 335 -9.23 -5.42 12.33
CA ARG A 335 -8.16 -5.05 11.42
C ARG A 335 -7.92 -3.55 11.32
N LYS A 336 -8.96 -2.74 11.25
CA LYS A 336 -8.86 -1.28 11.15
C LYS A 336 -10.19 -0.59 11.46
N GLY A 337 -10.13 0.70 11.71
CA GLY A 337 -11.27 1.59 11.95
C GLY A 337 -11.13 2.34 13.27
N PRO A 338 -11.93 3.37 13.51
CA PRO A 338 -11.92 4.12 14.77
C PRO A 338 -12.60 3.40 15.93
N HIS A 339 -13.51 2.46 15.65
CA HIS A 339 -14.34 1.80 16.67
C HIS A 339 -14.16 0.28 16.67
N ALA A 340 -14.51 -0.37 17.78
CA ALA A 340 -14.59 -1.82 17.87
C ALA A 340 -15.89 -2.33 17.23
N ALA A 341 -15.89 -3.57 16.72
CA ALA A 341 -17.10 -4.30 16.44
C ALA A 341 -17.60 -4.95 17.74
N TYR A 342 -18.87 -4.75 18.05
CA TYR A 342 -19.54 -5.40 19.18
C TYR A 342 -20.45 -6.49 18.62
N ILE A 343 -20.34 -7.70 19.19
CA ILE A 343 -21.05 -8.89 18.74
C ILE A 343 -21.95 -9.36 19.86
N GLU A 344 -23.21 -9.67 19.56
CA GLU A 344 -24.20 -10.13 20.56
C GLU A 344 -24.48 -11.63 20.45
N ALA A 345 -24.44 -12.16 19.22
CA ALA A 345 -24.73 -13.57 19.01
C ALA A 345 -24.05 -14.10 17.74
N VAL A 346 -23.72 -15.38 17.79
CA VAL A 346 -23.31 -16.19 16.65
C VAL A 346 -24.19 -17.41 16.60
N GLU A 347 -24.91 -17.60 15.49
CA GLU A 347 -25.86 -18.69 15.28
C GLU A 347 -25.47 -19.50 14.06
N LEU A 348 -25.54 -20.82 14.16
CA LEU A 348 -25.29 -21.75 13.07
C LEU A 348 -26.60 -22.44 12.65
N TYR A 349 -26.83 -22.45 11.38
CA TYR A 349 -28.00 -23.09 10.77
C TYR A 349 -27.58 -24.23 9.83
N ASP A 350 -28.40 -25.27 9.72
CA ASP A 350 -28.40 -26.20 8.58
C ASP A 350 -29.63 -25.92 7.71
N GLY A 351 -29.41 -25.27 6.57
CA GLY A 351 -30.50 -24.71 5.78
C GLY A 351 -31.27 -23.64 6.54
N LYS A 352 -32.51 -23.97 6.98
CA LYS A 352 -33.41 -23.08 7.76
C LYS A 352 -33.41 -23.40 9.26
N THR A 353 -32.83 -24.51 9.68
CA THR A 353 -32.88 -25.00 11.06
C THR A 353 -31.69 -24.51 11.84
N LYS A 354 -31.90 -23.82 12.97
CA LYS A 354 -30.83 -23.43 13.87
C LYS A 354 -30.32 -24.68 14.62
N VAL A 355 -29.01 -24.94 14.55
CA VAL A 355 -28.37 -26.15 15.12
C VAL A 355 -27.42 -25.85 16.26
N ALA A 356 -26.88 -24.64 16.34
CA ALA A 356 -26.05 -24.19 17.46
C ALA A 356 -26.10 -22.67 17.61
N GLU A 357 -25.86 -22.18 18.80
CA GLU A 357 -25.69 -20.74 19.07
C GLU A 357 -24.77 -20.50 20.26
N ASP A 358 -24.11 -19.34 20.25
CA ASP A 358 -23.44 -18.75 21.38
C ASP A 358 -23.85 -17.27 21.47
N ARG A 359 -24.39 -16.89 22.64
CA ARG A 359 -24.88 -15.55 22.93
C ARG A 359 -24.13 -14.95 24.10
N HIS A 360 -23.26 -14.01 23.82
CA HIS A 360 -22.63 -13.18 24.83
C HIS A 360 -22.16 -11.85 24.23
N ASN A 361 -21.92 -10.86 25.07
CA ASN A 361 -21.40 -9.59 24.63
C ASN A 361 -19.89 -9.68 24.41
N GLY A 362 -19.49 -9.72 23.14
CA GLY A 362 -18.11 -9.71 22.71
C GLY A 362 -17.73 -8.43 21.98
N SER A 363 -16.44 -8.15 21.91
CA SER A 363 -15.91 -7.03 21.14
C SER A 363 -14.60 -7.38 20.43
N ALA A 364 -14.46 -6.92 19.19
CA ALA A 364 -13.24 -6.97 18.42
C ALA A 364 -12.80 -5.56 18.04
N GLY A 365 -11.72 -5.08 18.65
CA GLY A 365 -11.18 -3.74 18.50
C GLY A 365 -9.69 -3.71 18.81
N ILE A 366 -9.14 -2.53 19.09
CA ILE A 366 -7.74 -2.37 19.55
C ILE A 366 -7.53 -3.16 20.87
N LYS A 367 -8.55 -3.19 21.71
CA LYS A 367 -8.65 -4.10 22.88
C LYS A 367 -9.77 -5.07 22.61
N HIS A 368 -9.43 -6.36 22.57
CA HIS A 368 -10.42 -7.43 22.39
C HIS A 368 -10.99 -7.85 23.75
N SER A 369 -12.28 -8.21 23.76
CA SER A 369 -12.94 -8.79 24.91
C SER A 369 -14.00 -9.77 24.44
N ASN A 370 -13.92 -11.02 24.92
CA ASN A 370 -14.88 -12.10 24.60
C ASN A 370 -15.21 -12.22 23.10
N ASN A 371 -14.21 -12.11 22.25
CA ASN A 371 -14.36 -12.11 20.79
C ASN A 371 -14.33 -13.52 20.17
N VAL A 372 -14.44 -14.57 20.98
CA VAL A 372 -14.47 -15.98 20.57
C VAL A 372 -15.81 -16.59 20.99
N TYR A 373 -16.56 -17.11 20.01
CA TYR A 373 -17.84 -17.77 20.20
C TYR A 373 -17.70 -19.25 19.96
N THR A 374 -18.32 -20.08 20.83
CA THR A 374 -18.18 -21.54 20.79
C THR A 374 -19.47 -22.18 20.35
N LEU A 375 -19.45 -22.88 19.21
CA LEU A 375 -20.60 -23.60 18.66
C LEU A 375 -20.41 -25.11 18.82
N LYS A 376 -21.37 -25.78 19.50
CA LYS A 376 -21.38 -27.23 19.65
C LYS A 376 -22.32 -27.82 18.60
N VAL A 377 -21.77 -28.60 17.69
CA VAL A 377 -22.50 -29.23 16.57
C VAL A 377 -22.65 -30.70 16.86
N ALA A 378 -23.87 -31.20 16.89
CA ALA A 378 -24.18 -32.60 17.26
C ALA A 378 -24.02 -33.59 16.10
N SER A 379 -24.15 -33.13 14.84
CA SER A 379 -24.11 -33.96 13.64
C SER A 379 -23.53 -33.28 12.45
N ALA A 380 -23.24 -34.00 11.37
CA ALA A 380 -22.81 -33.41 10.09
C ALA A 380 -23.90 -32.53 9.50
N LEU A 381 -23.51 -31.39 8.95
CA LEU A 381 -24.41 -30.41 8.36
C LEU A 381 -24.41 -30.53 6.84
N LYS A 382 -25.57 -30.37 6.21
CA LYS A 382 -25.74 -30.44 4.75
C LYS A 382 -25.57 -29.07 4.07
N LYS A 383 -26.09 -28.01 4.70
CA LYS A 383 -26.09 -26.65 4.19
C LYS A 383 -25.79 -25.65 5.32
N PRO A 384 -24.56 -25.67 5.89
CA PRO A 384 -24.24 -24.83 7.02
C PRO A 384 -24.27 -23.34 6.61
N ARG A 385 -24.92 -22.52 7.46
CA ARG A 385 -25.00 -21.06 7.34
C ARG A 385 -24.68 -20.44 8.69
N LEU A 386 -23.81 -19.45 8.71
CA LEU A 386 -23.42 -18.74 9.93
C LEU A 386 -24.09 -17.36 9.93
N MET A 387 -24.83 -17.08 11.00
CA MET A 387 -25.48 -15.78 11.22
C MET A 387 -24.80 -15.08 12.38
N VAL A 388 -24.52 -13.79 12.23
CA VAL A 388 -23.87 -12.98 13.25
C VAL A 388 -24.77 -11.76 13.56
N THR A 389 -25.06 -11.53 14.82
CA THR A 389 -25.75 -10.34 15.29
C THR A 389 -24.73 -9.34 15.84
N PHE A 390 -24.60 -8.19 15.20
CA PHE A 390 -23.77 -7.10 15.67
C PHE A 390 -24.60 -6.10 16.49
N ASN A 391 -24.00 -5.55 17.53
CA ASN A 391 -24.60 -4.42 18.26
C ASN A 391 -24.29 -3.10 17.56
N MET A 392 -25.32 -2.44 17.10
CA MET A 392 -25.27 -1.34 16.12
C MET A 392 -24.89 0.01 16.70
N LYS A 393 -24.92 0.20 18.01
CA LYS A 393 -24.78 1.56 18.59
C LYS A 393 -23.42 2.20 18.33
N GLN A 394 -22.38 1.40 17.93
CA GLN A 394 -20.99 1.89 17.83
C GLN A 394 -20.16 1.31 16.66
N ASN A 395 -20.73 0.52 15.74
CA ASN A 395 -19.93 -0.35 14.85
C ASN A 395 -19.66 0.15 13.41
N ARG A 396 -20.15 1.35 13.05
CA ARG A 396 -20.24 1.74 11.63
C ARG A 396 -18.92 1.90 10.87
N ASP A 397 -17.76 1.94 11.56
CA ASP A 397 -16.49 2.29 10.95
C ASP A 397 -15.39 1.25 11.20
N SER A 398 -15.74 0.02 11.56
CA SER A 398 -14.75 -1.03 11.81
C SER A 398 -14.72 -2.08 10.71
N TYR A 399 -13.53 -2.62 10.52
CA TYR A 399 -13.24 -3.71 9.59
C TYR A 399 -12.53 -4.83 10.34
N GLY A 400 -12.86 -6.04 10.02
CA GLY A 400 -12.21 -7.19 10.62
C GLY A 400 -12.45 -8.46 9.85
N SER A 401 -12.09 -9.57 10.46
CA SER A 401 -12.20 -10.90 9.87
C SER A 401 -12.82 -11.88 10.86
N ILE A 402 -13.60 -12.81 10.33
CA ILE A 402 -14.25 -13.89 11.07
C ILE A 402 -13.55 -15.18 10.68
N THR A 403 -13.03 -15.90 11.67
CA THR A 403 -12.43 -17.24 11.47
C THR A 403 -13.27 -18.28 12.17
N VAL A 404 -13.44 -19.44 11.53
CA VAL A 404 -14.08 -20.61 12.12
C VAL A 404 -13.05 -21.74 12.15
N SER A 405 -12.81 -22.32 13.33
CA SER A 405 -11.87 -23.43 13.51
C SER A 405 -12.48 -24.53 14.37
N ALA A 406 -12.16 -25.78 14.10
CA ALA A 406 -12.45 -26.87 15.03
C ALA A 406 -11.58 -26.71 16.28
N LYS A 407 -12.18 -26.97 17.46
CA LYS A 407 -11.50 -26.96 18.75
C LYS A 407 -10.90 -28.33 19.05
#